data_436976d2416070ecf10c971cdbf2b978
#
_entry.id   436976d2416070ecf10c971cdbf2b978
#
_cell.length_a   1.000
_cell.length_b   1.000
_cell.length_c   1.000
_cell.angle_alpha   90.00
_cell.angle_beta   90.00
_cell.angle_gamma   90.00
#
_symmetry.space_group_name_H-M   'P 1'
#
loop_
_entity.id
_entity.type
_entity.pdbx_description
1 polymer ?
#
loop_
_entity_poly.entity_id
_entity_poly.type
_entity_poly.pdbx_seq_one_letter_code
_entity_poly.pdbx_strand_id
1 'polypeptide(L)'
;MPKKIKKTVIFGGYKCNNRCIFCINWDKRDIPGGNTSEIKKEMQGAKARGSTYLEIIGGESTIRPDIIELISFARDLGFKTIMMSTNGRMYSYRDFTQKILLAGLNSIVFSIHGHTAKLHDSLTQVPGSFEQLNKGIENVKEVIEELNLKISLGSNTCIIKQNYKYLPQIGEYILGLGIDNAEFIFVDPNYGAAFRFFDKLVPKISQIAPYVHRCLEIGKKDNVAHWHIRYVPLCHFQNYLDQISELQEVATFQTEHIAPDFYNPDAEESRATIGRAKTKRCLGCKLYNKCEGIWREYLKHYSDKELKPIK
;
A
#
# COMPACT_ATOMS: atom_id res chain seq x y z
N MET A 1 -12.48 22.78 10.20
CA MET A 1 -11.63 21.82 9.47
C MET A 1 -12.41 21.32 8.26
N PRO A 2 -11.78 21.12 7.11
CA PRO A 2 -12.49 20.54 5.96
C PRO A 2 -13.01 19.15 6.34
N LYS A 3 -14.16 18.78 5.77
CA LYS A 3 -14.78 17.48 6.01
C LYS A 3 -13.87 16.38 5.40
N LYS A 4 -13.48 15.41 6.23
CA LYS A 4 -12.66 14.28 5.77
C LYS A 4 -13.39 13.47 4.71
N ILE A 5 -12.63 12.92 3.78
CA ILE A 5 -13.12 11.98 2.77
C ILE A 5 -13.36 10.64 3.45
N LYS A 6 -14.58 10.12 3.39
CA LYS A 6 -14.84 8.75 3.82
C LYS A 6 -14.32 7.78 2.78
N LYS A 7 -13.39 6.93 3.21
CA LYS A 7 -12.75 5.90 2.41
C LYS A 7 -13.13 4.52 2.94
N THR A 8 -13.57 3.66 2.05
CA THR A 8 -13.84 2.25 2.36
C THR A 8 -12.83 1.38 1.65
N VAL A 9 -12.15 0.52 2.40
CA VAL A 9 -11.25 -0.50 1.89
C VAL A 9 -11.93 -1.85 2.00
N ILE A 10 -12.19 -2.50 0.87
CA ILE A 10 -12.79 -3.84 0.81
C ILE A 10 -11.71 -4.85 0.44
N PHE A 11 -11.55 -5.86 1.28
CA PHE A 11 -10.72 -7.01 0.96
C PHE A 11 -11.51 -8.00 0.10
N GLY A 12 -11.17 -8.08 -1.18
CA GLY A 12 -11.83 -8.97 -2.14
C GLY A 12 -11.58 -10.47 -1.91
N GLY A 13 -10.89 -10.80 -0.83
CA GLY A 13 -10.45 -12.14 -0.44
C GLY A 13 -8.93 -12.21 -0.35
N TYR A 14 -8.39 -13.38 0.01
CA TYR A 14 -6.96 -13.54 0.28
C TYR A 14 -6.22 -14.40 -0.74
N LYS A 15 -6.91 -14.96 -1.74
CA LYS A 15 -6.27 -15.69 -2.85
C LYS A 15 -5.38 -14.75 -3.66
N CYS A 16 -4.18 -15.21 -4.04
CA CYS A 16 -3.21 -14.43 -4.79
C CYS A 16 -2.41 -15.35 -5.71
N ASN A 17 -2.06 -14.85 -6.89
CA ASN A 17 -1.16 -15.51 -7.85
C ASN A 17 0.33 -15.22 -7.58
N ASN A 18 0.68 -14.41 -6.55
CA ASN A 18 2.02 -14.29 -5.99
C ASN A 18 2.13 -15.00 -4.64
N ARG A 19 3.38 -15.25 -4.19
CA ARG A 19 3.71 -15.89 -2.91
C ARG A 19 4.73 -15.06 -2.13
N CYS A 20 4.53 -13.74 -2.05
CA CYS A 20 5.47 -12.80 -1.46
C CYS A 20 5.93 -13.25 -0.07
N ILE A 21 7.25 -13.24 0.15
CA ILE A 21 7.85 -13.68 1.42
C ILE A 21 7.48 -12.81 2.61
N PHE A 22 6.99 -11.59 2.38
CA PHE A 22 6.59 -10.58 3.37
C PHE A 22 5.07 -10.36 3.44
N CYS A 23 4.26 -11.23 2.82
CA CYS A 23 2.81 -11.03 2.69
C CYS A 23 2.14 -10.90 4.05
N ILE A 24 1.40 -9.81 4.27
CA ILE A 24 0.64 -9.58 5.49
C ILE A 24 -0.52 -10.59 5.64
N ASN A 25 -1.01 -11.12 4.52
CA ASN A 25 -2.07 -12.14 4.47
C ASN A 25 -1.49 -13.56 4.29
N TRP A 26 -0.26 -13.79 4.70
CA TRP A 26 0.45 -15.05 4.47
C TRP A 26 -0.29 -16.26 5.03
N ASP A 27 -0.90 -16.11 6.19
CA ASP A 27 -1.63 -17.13 6.96
C ASP A 27 -3.14 -17.11 6.74
N LYS A 28 -3.65 -16.24 5.83
CA LYS A 28 -5.08 -16.05 5.58
C LYS A 28 -5.56 -16.59 4.23
N ARG A 29 -4.68 -17.17 3.44
CA ARG A 29 -4.98 -17.55 2.03
C ARG A 29 -6.12 -18.56 1.87
N ASP A 30 -6.36 -19.36 2.90
CA ASP A 30 -7.40 -20.39 2.92
C ASP A 30 -8.75 -19.86 3.45
N ILE A 31 -8.79 -18.61 3.93
CA ILE A 31 -10.05 -17.97 4.34
C ILE A 31 -10.85 -17.64 3.07
N PRO A 32 -12.08 -18.14 2.95
CA PRO A 32 -12.94 -17.82 1.81
C PRO A 32 -13.18 -16.32 1.69
N GLY A 33 -13.06 -15.78 0.48
CA GLY A 33 -13.48 -14.41 0.20
C GLY A 33 -15.00 -14.30 0.08
N GLY A 34 -15.53 -13.11 0.27
CA GLY A 34 -16.95 -12.83 0.02
C GLY A 34 -17.33 -13.13 -1.44
N ASN A 35 -18.54 -13.63 -1.65
CA ASN A 35 -19.10 -13.79 -2.99
C ASN A 35 -19.50 -12.42 -3.58
N THR A 36 -19.86 -12.39 -4.88
CA THR A 36 -20.23 -11.16 -5.60
C THR A 36 -21.34 -10.38 -4.90
N SER A 37 -22.39 -11.07 -4.44
CA SER A 37 -23.53 -10.44 -3.77
C SER A 37 -23.16 -9.82 -2.43
N GLU A 38 -22.35 -10.51 -1.65
CA GLU A 38 -21.85 -10.02 -0.36
C GLU A 38 -21.00 -8.75 -0.55
N ILE A 39 -20.05 -8.76 -1.50
CA ILE A 39 -19.20 -7.59 -1.76
C ILE A 39 -20.03 -6.41 -2.27
N LYS A 40 -21.01 -6.65 -3.14
CA LYS A 40 -21.93 -5.59 -3.60
C LYS A 40 -22.73 -4.99 -2.43
N LYS A 41 -23.20 -5.83 -1.50
CA LYS A 41 -23.89 -5.37 -0.29
C LYS A 41 -22.99 -4.49 0.58
N GLU A 42 -21.72 -4.86 0.74
CA GLU A 42 -20.75 -4.03 1.46
C GLU A 42 -20.50 -2.69 0.76
N MET A 43 -20.40 -2.68 -0.58
CA MET A 43 -20.28 -1.43 -1.35
C MET A 43 -21.49 -0.53 -1.17
N GLN A 44 -22.72 -1.08 -1.20
CA GLN A 44 -23.95 -0.33 -0.94
C GLN A 44 -23.97 0.24 0.48
N GLY A 45 -23.61 -0.57 1.48
CA GLY A 45 -23.49 -0.14 2.87
C GLY A 45 -22.48 0.98 3.05
N ALA A 46 -21.30 0.86 2.44
CA ALA A 46 -20.27 1.89 2.43
C ALA A 46 -20.79 3.21 1.82
N LYS A 47 -21.48 3.12 0.70
CA LYS A 47 -22.09 4.27 0.04
C LYS A 47 -23.14 4.94 0.92
N ALA A 48 -24.01 4.17 1.58
CA ALA A 48 -25.00 4.67 2.51
C ALA A 48 -24.37 5.38 3.72
N ARG A 49 -23.20 4.91 4.20
CA ARG A 49 -22.40 5.59 5.23
C ARG A 49 -21.70 6.86 4.72
N GLY A 50 -21.82 7.18 3.42
CA GLY A 50 -21.27 8.38 2.78
C GLY A 50 -19.85 8.23 2.24
N SER A 51 -19.38 7.01 2.00
CA SER A 51 -18.09 6.77 1.35
C SER A 51 -18.13 7.26 -0.11
N THR A 52 -17.07 7.96 -0.51
CA THR A 52 -16.88 8.40 -1.90
C THR A 52 -15.61 7.82 -2.53
N TYR A 53 -14.80 7.16 -1.73
CA TYR A 53 -13.55 6.54 -2.11
C TYR A 53 -13.61 5.05 -1.78
N LEU A 54 -13.56 4.20 -2.79
CA LEU A 54 -13.49 2.75 -2.66
C LEU A 54 -12.09 2.27 -3.02
N GLU A 55 -11.49 1.49 -2.14
CA GLU A 55 -10.24 0.78 -2.42
C GLU A 55 -10.48 -0.73 -2.34
N ILE A 56 -10.07 -1.48 -3.36
CA ILE A 56 -10.17 -2.94 -3.38
C ILE A 56 -8.77 -3.54 -3.26
N ILE A 57 -8.57 -4.29 -2.18
CA ILE A 57 -7.30 -4.94 -1.84
C ILE A 57 -7.53 -6.40 -1.40
N GLY A 58 -6.52 -6.99 -0.79
CA GLY A 58 -6.57 -8.32 -0.16
C GLY A 58 -5.40 -9.19 -0.58
N GLY A 59 -5.68 -10.32 -1.24
CA GLY A 59 -4.68 -11.09 -1.97
C GLY A 59 -4.35 -10.41 -3.30
N GLU A 60 -4.90 -10.92 -4.40
CA GLU A 60 -4.88 -10.23 -5.70
C GLU A 60 -6.30 -10.20 -6.27
N SER A 61 -6.93 -9.04 -6.19
CA SER A 61 -8.35 -8.91 -6.58
C SER A 61 -8.57 -9.08 -8.08
N THR A 62 -7.56 -8.86 -8.92
CA THR A 62 -7.66 -9.01 -10.37
C THR A 62 -7.84 -10.47 -10.84
N ILE A 63 -7.55 -11.47 -9.98
CA ILE A 63 -7.81 -12.88 -10.32
C ILE A 63 -9.25 -13.34 -10.00
N ARG A 64 -10.07 -12.46 -9.43
CA ARG A 64 -11.49 -12.76 -9.20
C ARG A 64 -12.23 -12.76 -10.55
N PRO A 65 -13.06 -13.77 -10.83
CA PRO A 65 -13.79 -13.82 -12.10
C PRO A 65 -14.86 -12.71 -12.24
N ASP A 66 -15.31 -12.17 -11.10
CA ASP A 66 -16.34 -11.14 -11.01
C ASP A 66 -15.80 -9.71 -10.86
N ILE A 67 -14.45 -9.51 -10.94
CA ILE A 67 -13.86 -8.21 -10.62
C ILE A 67 -14.35 -7.07 -11.52
N ILE A 68 -14.53 -7.32 -12.83
CA ILE A 68 -15.01 -6.32 -13.77
C ILE A 68 -16.46 -5.90 -13.43
N GLU A 69 -17.30 -6.87 -13.05
CA GLU A 69 -18.67 -6.61 -12.60
C GLU A 69 -18.68 -5.78 -11.30
N LEU A 70 -17.80 -6.09 -10.34
CA LEU A 70 -17.68 -5.33 -9.09
C LEU A 70 -17.23 -3.89 -9.32
N ILE A 71 -16.26 -3.65 -10.23
CA ILE A 71 -15.81 -2.30 -10.58
C ILE A 71 -16.94 -1.51 -11.27
N SER A 72 -17.66 -2.12 -12.22
CA SER A 72 -18.80 -1.48 -12.87
C SER A 72 -19.88 -1.11 -11.85
N PHE A 73 -20.18 -2.02 -10.93
CA PHE A 73 -21.15 -1.78 -9.87
C PHE A 73 -20.74 -0.61 -8.95
N ALA A 74 -19.46 -0.53 -8.58
CA ALA A 74 -18.92 0.58 -7.78
C ALA A 74 -19.06 1.93 -8.52
N ARG A 75 -18.75 1.97 -9.82
CA ARG A 75 -18.97 3.15 -10.67
C ARG A 75 -20.44 3.57 -10.67
N ASP A 76 -21.35 2.62 -10.90
CA ASP A 76 -22.79 2.88 -11.00
C ASP A 76 -23.40 3.32 -9.66
N LEU A 77 -22.83 2.90 -8.52
CA LEU A 77 -23.12 3.44 -7.19
C LEU A 77 -22.59 4.88 -7.00
N GLY A 78 -21.77 5.40 -7.91
CA GLY A 78 -21.25 6.76 -7.88
C GLY A 78 -20.08 6.96 -6.88
N PHE A 79 -19.21 5.97 -6.70
CA PHE A 79 -17.91 6.21 -6.06
C PHE A 79 -17.08 7.13 -6.97
N LYS A 80 -16.47 8.17 -6.38
CA LYS A 80 -15.65 9.15 -7.12
C LYS A 80 -14.28 8.58 -7.45
N THR A 81 -13.70 7.86 -6.48
CA THR A 81 -12.44 7.13 -6.66
C THR A 81 -12.71 5.65 -6.46
N ILE A 82 -12.32 4.86 -7.44
CA ILE A 82 -12.32 3.40 -7.41
C ILE A 82 -10.87 2.99 -7.63
N MET A 83 -10.20 2.63 -6.55
CA MET A 83 -8.77 2.29 -6.53
C MET A 83 -8.57 0.79 -6.34
N MET A 84 -7.53 0.26 -6.94
CA MET A 84 -7.07 -1.11 -6.71
C MET A 84 -5.57 -1.14 -6.50
N SER A 85 -5.14 -1.79 -5.40
CA SER A 85 -3.75 -2.21 -5.22
C SER A 85 -3.56 -3.60 -5.82
N THR A 86 -2.57 -3.77 -6.68
CA THR A 86 -2.38 -4.99 -7.49
C THR A 86 -0.91 -5.33 -7.69
N ASN A 87 -0.63 -6.61 -7.89
CA ASN A 87 0.69 -7.06 -8.33
C ASN A 87 0.93 -6.83 -9.83
N GLY A 88 -0.06 -6.34 -10.58
CA GLY A 88 0.04 -5.91 -11.95
C GLY A 88 0.00 -7.04 -13.00
N ARG A 89 0.11 -8.31 -12.60
CA ARG A 89 0.31 -9.41 -13.53
C ARG A 89 -0.87 -9.65 -14.48
N MET A 90 -2.11 -9.47 -14.02
CA MET A 90 -3.29 -9.64 -14.88
C MET A 90 -3.38 -8.55 -15.96
N TYR A 91 -2.82 -7.38 -15.70
CA TYR A 91 -2.75 -6.31 -16.70
C TYR A 91 -1.81 -6.60 -17.87
N SER A 92 -0.97 -7.64 -17.78
CA SER A 92 -0.18 -8.12 -18.95
C SER A 92 -1.07 -8.66 -20.09
N TYR A 93 -2.33 -8.99 -19.78
CA TYR A 93 -3.36 -9.34 -20.76
C TYR A 93 -4.10 -8.07 -21.18
N ARG A 94 -3.84 -7.60 -22.40
CA ARG A 94 -4.37 -6.33 -22.91
C ARG A 94 -5.90 -6.24 -22.86
N ASP A 95 -6.60 -7.33 -23.25
CA ASP A 95 -8.07 -7.38 -23.22
C ASP A 95 -8.61 -7.21 -21.80
N PHE A 96 -7.97 -7.80 -20.81
CA PHE A 96 -8.34 -7.60 -19.41
C PHE A 96 -8.13 -6.15 -18.99
N THR A 97 -6.98 -5.58 -19.34
CA THR A 97 -6.65 -4.18 -19.06
C THR A 97 -7.71 -3.23 -19.60
N GLN A 98 -8.07 -3.37 -20.88
CA GLN A 98 -9.08 -2.53 -21.50
C GLN A 98 -10.45 -2.68 -20.83
N LYS A 99 -10.88 -3.91 -20.55
CA LYS A 99 -12.17 -4.19 -19.90
C LYS A 99 -12.29 -3.59 -18.51
N ILE A 100 -11.26 -3.74 -17.67
CA ILE A 100 -11.33 -3.25 -16.28
C ILE A 100 -11.25 -1.72 -16.19
N LEU A 101 -10.49 -1.06 -17.08
CA LEU A 101 -10.43 0.40 -17.15
C LEU A 101 -11.76 0.99 -17.65
N LEU A 102 -12.36 0.40 -18.68
CA LEU A 102 -13.68 0.80 -19.17
C LEU A 102 -14.81 0.52 -18.18
N ALA A 103 -14.62 -0.46 -17.28
CA ALA A 103 -15.58 -0.71 -16.20
C ALA A 103 -15.66 0.43 -15.19
N GLY A 104 -14.64 1.28 -15.09
CA GLY A 104 -14.63 2.47 -14.22
C GLY A 104 -13.54 2.50 -13.16
N LEU A 105 -12.57 1.58 -13.20
CA LEU A 105 -11.38 1.68 -12.37
C LEU A 105 -10.61 2.95 -12.76
N ASN A 106 -10.37 3.86 -11.80
CA ASN A 106 -9.76 5.16 -12.09
C ASN A 106 -8.51 5.46 -11.23
N SER A 107 -8.07 4.50 -10.41
CA SER A 107 -6.80 4.58 -9.70
C SER A 107 -6.18 3.19 -9.54
N ILE A 108 -4.92 3.03 -9.91
CA ILE A 108 -4.19 1.77 -9.82
C ILE A 108 -2.90 2.00 -9.05
N VAL A 109 -2.64 1.13 -8.07
CA VAL A 109 -1.40 1.13 -7.31
C VAL A 109 -0.69 -0.20 -7.52
N PHE A 110 0.43 -0.16 -8.25
CA PHE A 110 1.23 -1.33 -8.57
C PHE A 110 2.19 -1.70 -7.43
N SER A 111 2.26 -2.99 -7.10
CA SER A 111 3.20 -3.51 -6.11
C SER A 111 4.56 -3.73 -6.76
N ILE A 112 5.49 -2.79 -6.57
CA ILE A 112 6.85 -2.80 -7.14
C ILE A 112 7.85 -2.99 -6.00
N HIS A 113 8.47 -4.17 -5.87
CA HIS A 113 9.33 -4.49 -4.72
C HIS A 113 10.81 -4.63 -5.08
N GLY A 114 11.16 -4.54 -6.35
CA GLY A 114 12.52 -4.61 -6.87
C GLY A 114 12.62 -3.92 -8.23
N HIS A 115 13.81 -3.44 -8.59
CA HIS A 115 14.13 -2.77 -9.85
C HIS A 115 14.68 -3.72 -10.93
N THR A 116 14.79 -5.00 -10.61
CA THR A 116 15.22 -6.06 -11.53
C THR A 116 14.36 -7.30 -11.32
N ALA A 117 14.25 -8.15 -12.36
CA ALA A 117 13.56 -9.43 -12.27
C ALA A 117 14.14 -10.30 -11.14
N LYS A 118 15.47 -10.37 -11.04
CA LYS A 118 16.15 -11.15 -9.99
C LYS A 118 15.70 -10.74 -8.58
N LEU A 119 15.61 -9.44 -8.29
CA LEU A 119 15.21 -8.96 -6.98
C LEU A 119 13.69 -9.15 -6.80
N HIS A 120 12.87 -8.64 -7.73
CA HIS A 120 11.42 -8.65 -7.60
C HIS A 120 10.88 -10.09 -7.49
N ASP A 121 11.28 -10.99 -8.40
CA ASP A 121 10.81 -12.37 -8.42
C ASP A 121 11.26 -13.16 -7.19
N SER A 122 12.45 -12.85 -6.65
CA SER A 122 12.91 -13.46 -5.40
C SER A 122 12.03 -13.08 -4.20
N LEU A 123 11.39 -11.90 -4.24
CA LEU A 123 10.50 -11.41 -3.19
C LEU A 123 9.06 -11.88 -3.37
N THR A 124 8.58 -11.93 -4.60
CA THR A 124 7.23 -12.40 -4.94
C THR A 124 7.14 -13.92 -4.98
N GLN A 125 8.29 -14.62 -5.05
CA GLN A 125 8.42 -16.08 -5.18
C GLN A 125 7.70 -16.63 -6.43
N VAL A 126 7.68 -15.85 -7.51
CA VAL A 126 7.12 -16.25 -8.81
C VAL A 126 8.03 -15.76 -9.92
N PRO A 127 8.77 -16.68 -10.57
CA PRO A 127 9.57 -16.34 -11.75
C PRO A 127 8.71 -15.69 -12.84
N GLY A 128 9.22 -14.64 -13.46
CA GLY A 128 8.53 -13.89 -14.51
C GLY A 128 7.47 -12.90 -13.99
N SER A 129 7.29 -12.77 -12.68
CA SER A 129 6.33 -11.80 -12.11
C SER A 129 6.72 -10.35 -12.41
N PHE A 130 8.02 -10.05 -12.49
CA PHE A 130 8.53 -8.73 -12.86
C PHE A 130 8.23 -8.38 -14.33
N GLU A 131 8.44 -9.33 -15.24
CA GLU A 131 8.14 -9.12 -16.66
C GLU A 131 6.64 -8.90 -16.89
N GLN A 132 5.80 -9.73 -16.25
CA GLN A 132 4.35 -9.56 -16.33
C GLN A 132 3.88 -8.22 -15.73
N LEU A 133 4.46 -7.78 -14.60
CA LEU A 133 4.18 -6.47 -14.02
C LEU A 133 4.52 -5.34 -15.01
N ASN A 134 5.72 -5.37 -15.61
CA ASN A 134 6.14 -4.36 -16.57
C ASN A 134 5.23 -4.31 -17.79
N LYS A 135 4.92 -5.47 -18.36
CA LYS A 135 3.98 -5.55 -19.50
C LYS A 135 2.59 -5.04 -19.09
N GLY A 136 2.18 -5.30 -17.85
CA GLY A 136 0.93 -4.78 -17.32
C GLY A 136 0.92 -3.25 -17.22
N ILE A 137 1.98 -2.63 -16.72
CA ILE A 137 2.12 -1.17 -16.64
C ILE A 137 2.12 -0.56 -18.05
N GLU A 138 2.87 -1.16 -18.98
CA GLU A 138 2.89 -0.74 -20.39
C GLU A 138 1.49 -0.77 -21.01
N ASN A 139 0.79 -1.90 -20.94
CA ASN A 139 -0.57 -2.03 -21.46
C ASN A 139 -1.54 -1.01 -20.83
N VAL A 140 -1.44 -0.75 -19.52
CA VAL A 140 -2.29 0.25 -18.85
C VAL A 140 -2.03 1.64 -19.44
N LYS A 141 -0.77 2.02 -19.63
CA LYS A 141 -0.39 3.33 -20.19
C LYS A 141 -0.88 3.48 -21.63
N GLU A 142 -0.67 2.45 -22.47
CA GLU A 142 -1.16 2.43 -23.84
C GLU A 142 -2.68 2.59 -23.92
N VAL A 143 -3.44 1.83 -23.11
CA VAL A 143 -4.90 1.91 -23.10
C VAL A 143 -5.39 3.26 -22.58
N ILE A 144 -4.72 3.85 -21.57
CA ILE A 144 -5.03 5.20 -21.08
C ILE A 144 -4.88 6.22 -22.22
N GLU A 145 -3.79 6.17 -22.97
CA GLU A 145 -3.52 7.08 -24.07
C GLU A 145 -4.53 6.88 -25.23
N GLU A 146 -4.71 5.66 -25.68
CA GLU A 146 -5.60 5.31 -26.81
C GLU A 146 -7.06 5.71 -26.55
N LEU A 147 -7.54 5.51 -25.31
CA LEU A 147 -8.92 5.80 -24.95
C LEU A 147 -9.10 7.15 -24.27
N ASN A 148 -8.03 7.94 -24.15
CA ASN A 148 -8.01 9.23 -23.46
C ASN A 148 -8.63 9.18 -22.06
N LEU A 149 -8.26 8.16 -21.27
CA LEU A 149 -8.78 7.93 -19.92
C LEU A 149 -8.04 8.78 -18.90
N LYS A 150 -8.72 9.13 -17.80
CA LYS A 150 -8.12 9.81 -16.64
C LYS A 150 -7.95 8.78 -15.51
N ILE A 151 -6.80 8.14 -15.47
CA ILE A 151 -6.46 7.12 -14.48
C ILE A 151 -5.24 7.59 -13.68
N SER A 152 -5.32 7.55 -12.35
CA SER A 152 -4.17 7.79 -11.49
C SER A 152 -3.33 6.52 -11.36
N LEU A 153 -2.02 6.63 -11.57
CA LEU A 153 -1.08 5.53 -11.40
C LEU A 153 -0.19 5.78 -10.18
N GLY A 154 -0.06 4.77 -9.35
CA GLY A 154 0.80 4.78 -8.18
C GLY A 154 1.56 3.47 -8.02
N SER A 155 2.48 3.45 -7.07
CA SER A 155 3.23 2.25 -6.68
C SER A 155 3.37 2.11 -5.18
N ASN A 156 3.40 0.85 -4.71
CA ASN A 156 3.71 0.48 -3.34
C ASN A 156 4.97 -0.38 -3.31
N THR A 157 5.94 -0.01 -2.46
CA THR A 157 7.14 -0.80 -2.20
C THR A 157 7.20 -1.20 -0.73
N CYS A 158 7.00 -2.47 -0.41
CA CYS A 158 7.20 -2.98 0.95
C CYS A 158 8.69 -3.08 1.26
N ILE A 159 9.14 -2.40 2.33
CA ILE A 159 10.53 -2.35 2.76
C ILE A 159 10.81 -3.49 3.73
N ILE A 160 11.75 -4.37 3.35
CA ILE A 160 12.21 -5.52 4.14
C ILE A 160 13.74 -5.65 4.10
N LYS A 161 14.31 -6.58 4.87
CA LYS A 161 15.78 -6.80 4.90
C LYS A 161 16.38 -7.06 3.53
N GLN A 162 15.64 -7.71 2.62
CA GLN A 162 16.15 -8.12 1.31
C GLN A 162 16.24 -6.98 0.30
N ASN A 163 15.42 -5.92 0.44
CA ASN A 163 15.36 -4.87 -0.58
C ASN A 163 15.70 -3.46 -0.11
N TYR A 164 15.79 -3.18 1.21
CA TYR A 164 15.97 -1.80 1.68
C TYR A 164 17.21 -1.11 1.12
N LYS A 165 18.29 -1.85 0.86
CA LYS A 165 19.53 -1.30 0.29
C LYS A 165 19.39 -0.85 -1.15
N TYR A 166 18.38 -1.36 -1.85
CA TYR A 166 18.07 -1.07 -3.24
C TYR A 166 16.97 -0.02 -3.41
N LEU A 167 16.50 0.63 -2.32
CA LEU A 167 15.43 1.63 -2.41
C LEU A 167 15.75 2.79 -3.36
N PRO A 168 16.98 3.34 -3.41
CA PRO A 168 17.29 4.37 -4.41
C PRO A 168 17.12 3.87 -5.84
N GLN A 169 17.63 2.68 -6.17
CA GLN A 169 17.48 2.08 -7.51
C GLN A 169 16.02 1.72 -7.83
N ILE A 170 15.24 1.30 -6.82
CA ILE A 170 13.79 1.07 -6.98
C ILE A 170 13.10 2.41 -7.26
N GLY A 171 13.49 3.48 -6.58
CA GLY A 171 12.98 4.82 -6.83
C GLY A 171 13.28 5.29 -8.26
N GLU A 172 14.53 5.21 -8.70
CA GLU A 172 14.92 5.54 -10.08
C GLU A 172 14.13 4.73 -11.11
N TYR A 173 13.91 3.45 -10.82
CA TYR A 173 13.11 2.57 -11.67
C TYR A 173 11.64 3.00 -11.74
N ILE A 174 11.00 3.33 -10.61
CA ILE A 174 9.62 3.83 -10.55
C ILE A 174 9.48 5.16 -11.31
N LEU A 175 10.45 6.05 -11.14
CA LEU A 175 10.51 7.32 -11.89
C LEU A 175 10.59 7.07 -13.40
N GLY A 176 11.46 6.14 -13.82
CA GLY A 176 11.59 5.76 -15.23
C GLY A 176 10.33 5.13 -15.84
N LEU A 177 9.45 4.55 -15.00
CA LEU A 177 8.14 4.10 -15.43
C LEU A 177 7.12 5.25 -15.60
N GLY A 178 7.45 6.48 -15.23
CA GLY A 178 6.53 7.61 -15.26
C GLY A 178 5.37 7.47 -14.27
N ILE A 179 5.63 6.90 -13.11
CA ILE A 179 4.68 6.76 -11.99
C ILE A 179 4.98 7.86 -10.98
N ASP A 180 4.07 8.83 -10.87
CA ASP A 180 4.27 10.04 -10.06
C ASP A 180 3.97 9.84 -8.57
N ASN A 181 3.21 8.81 -8.22
CA ASN A 181 2.81 8.53 -6.84
C ASN A 181 3.48 7.24 -6.37
N ALA A 182 4.36 7.34 -5.39
CA ALA A 182 5.05 6.18 -4.84
C ALA A 182 5.00 6.16 -3.32
N GLU A 183 4.56 5.04 -2.76
CA GLU A 183 4.56 4.82 -1.33
C GLU A 183 5.54 3.71 -0.95
N PHE A 184 6.52 4.08 -0.13
CA PHE A 184 7.49 3.18 0.47
C PHE A 184 6.98 2.77 1.86
N ILE A 185 6.68 1.49 2.05
CA ILE A 185 5.96 1.00 3.22
C ILE A 185 6.90 0.16 4.08
N PHE A 186 7.24 0.64 5.27
CA PHE A 186 7.94 -0.21 6.23
C PHE A 186 7.04 -1.41 6.58
N VAL A 187 7.57 -2.61 6.47
CA VAL A 187 6.80 -3.84 6.69
C VAL A 187 6.13 -3.82 8.07
N ASP A 188 4.86 -4.19 8.13
CA ASP A 188 4.14 -4.34 9.40
C ASP A 188 4.51 -5.68 10.06
N PRO A 189 5.21 -5.66 11.20
CA PRO A 189 5.62 -6.87 11.88
C PRO A 189 4.58 -7.44 12.83
N ASN A 190 3.41 -6.81 12.96
CA ASN A 190 2.37 -7.31 13.87
C ASN A 190 1.58 -8.48 13.27
N TYR A 191 1.66 -8.72 11.95
CA TYR A 191 0.82 -9.69 11.25
C TYR A 191 1.58 -10.48 10.18
N GLY A 192 0.99 -11.60 9.75
CA GLY A 192 1.39 -12.39 8.60
C GLY A 192 2.84 -12.85 8.61
N ALA A 193 3.50 -12.79 7.45
CA ALA A 193 4.86 -13.30 7.30
C ALA A 193 5.90 -12.53 8.13
N ALA A 194 5.74 -11.22 8.29
CA ALA A 194 6.69 -10.41 9.05
C ALA A 194 6.61 -10.67 10.56
N PHE A 195 5.43 -11.01 11.08
CA PHE A 195 5.27 -11.50 12.45
C PHE A 195 5.95 -12.87 12.61
N ARG A 196 5.66 -13.80 11.72
CA ARG A 196 6.14 -15.19 11.80
C ARG A 196 7.65 -15.32 11.59
N PHE A 197 8.22 -14.49 10.72
CA PHE A 197 9.62 -14.55 10.30
C PHE A 197 10.35 -13.24 10.56
N PHE A 198 10.10 -12.64 11.72
CA PHE A 198 10.57 -11.30 12.08
C PHE A 198 12.06 -11.10 11.78
N ASP A 199 12.92 -11.99 12.32
CA ASP A 199 14.36 -11.88 12.17
C ASP A 199 14.87 -11.99 10.74
N LYS A 200 14.09 -12.61 9.86
CA LYS A 200 14.44 -12.73 8.43
C LYS A 200 13.98 -11.53 7.62
N LEU A 201 12.88 -10.88 8.00
CA LEU A 201 12.20 -9.90 7.17
C LEU A 201 12.30 -8.47 7.67
N VAL A 202 12.22 -8.24 8.98
CA VAL A 202 12.09 -6.88 9.53
C VAL A 202 13.47 -6.24 9.73
N PRO A 203 13.81 -5.18 8.97
CA PRO A 203 15.06 -4.45 9.17
C PRO A 203 14.94 -3.49 10.35
N LYS A 204 16.09 -3.00 10.85
CA LYS A 204 16.09 -1.90 11.82
C LYS A 204 15.79 -0.57 11.14
N ILE A 205 15.04 0.30 11.83
CA ILE A 205 14.70 1.64 11.32
C ILE A 205 15.96 2.47 11.03
N SER A 206 16.97 2.40 11.92
CA SER A 206 18.25 3.08 11.71
C SER A 206 19.00 2.61 10.47
N GLN A 207 18.80 1.35 10.07
CA GLN A 207 19.43 0.79 8.86
C GLN A 207 18.74 1.26 7.59
N ILE A 208 17.40 1.36 7.60
CA ILE A 208 16.64 1.75 6.39
C ILE A 208 16.65 3.25 6.14
N ALA A 209 16.66 4.07 7.21
CA ALA A 209 16.49 5.52 7.11
C ALA A 209 17.41 6.18 6.06
N PRO A 210 18.74 5.90 6.01
CA PRO A 210 19.61 6.51 5.00
C PRO A 210 19.26 6.16 3.56
N TYR A 211 18.71 4.97 3.31
CA TYR A 211 18.29 4.53 1.97
C TYR A 211 16.96 5.12 1.57
N VAL A 212 16.02 5.21 2.52
CA VAL A 212 14.73 5.88 2.31
C VAL A 212 14.95 7.37 2.02
N HIS A 213 15.79 8.06 2.80
CA HIS A 213 16.10 9.46 2.57
C HIS A 213 16.62 9.69 1.14
N ARG A 214 17.60 8.89 0.70
CA ARG A 214 18.12 8.99 -0.68
C ARG A 214 17.04 8.71 -1.73
N CYS A 215 16.16 7.75 -1.47
CA CYS A 215 15.07 7.44 -2.37
C CYS A 215 14.06 8.61 -2.47
N LEU A 216 13.67 9.20 -1.35
CA LEU A 216 12.76 10.34 -1.32
C LEU A 216 13.35 11.59 -2.00
N GLU A 217 14.66 11.80 -1.88
CA GLU A 217 15.36 12.89 -2.57
C GLU A 217 15.36 12.76 -4.10
N ILE A 218 15.28 11.53 -4.64
CA ILE A 218 15.11 11.31 -6.08
C ILE A 218 13.80 11.94 -6.54
N GLY A 219 12.67 11.61 -5.88
CA GLY A 219 11.37 12.20 -6.21
C GLY A 219 11.36 13.73 -6.09
N LYS A 220 12.00 14.29 -5.05
CA LYS A 220 12.09 15.76 -4.87
C LYS A 220 12.83 16.46 -5.99
N LYS A 221 13.95 15.90 -6.47
CA LYS A 221 14.76 16.51 -7.55
C LYS A 221 14.00 16.62 -8.86
N ASP A 222 13.16 15.64 -9.17
CA ASP A 222 12.40 15.60 -10.40
C ASP A 222 11.00 16.24 -10.27
N ASN A 223 10.74 16.95 -9.15
CA ASN A 223 9.44 17.57 -8.84
C ASN A 223 8.27 16.58 -8.90
N VAL A 224 8.52 15.29 -8.63
CA VAL A 224 7.48 14.28 -8.56
C VAL A 224 6.75 14.43 -7.22
N ALA A 225 5.50 14.85 -7.29
CA ALA A 225 4.80 15.47 -6.16
C ALA A 225 4.48 14.54 -4.99
N HIS A 226 4.43 13.22 -5.19
CA HIS A 226 3.75 12.35 -4.22
C HIS A 226 4.55 11.07 -3.88
N TRP A 227 5.79 11.26 -3.44
CA TRP A 227 6.60 10.17 -2.90
C TRP A 227 6.58 10.20 -1.38
N HIS A 228 6.12 9.12 -0.76
CA HIS A 228 5.87 9.05 0.68
C HIS A 228 6.51 7.83 1.31
N ILE A 229 6.83 7.94 2.57
CA ILE A 229 7.19 6.83 3.46
C ILE A 229 6.08 6.60 4.48
N ARG A 230 5.76 5.34 4.73
CA ARG A 230 4.73 4.92 5.69
C ARG A 230 5.28 3.99 6.76
N TYR A 231 4.70 4.05 7.92
CA TYR A 231 4.89 3.15 9.05
C TYR A 231 6.25 3.27 9.75
N VAL A 232 6.77 4.48 9.81
CA VAL A 232 8.04 4.79 10.46
C VAL A 232 7.87 5.76 11.64
N PRO A 233 8.76 5.70 12.67
CA PRO A 233 8.78 6.70 13.73
C PRO A 233 9.38 8.01 13.20
N LEU A 234 8.72 9.15 13.46
CA LEU A 234 9.11 10.45 12.90
C LEU A 234 10.51 10.93 13.28
N CYS A 235 11.07 10.44 14.40
CA CYS A 235 12.39 10.86 14.88
C CYS A 235 13.56 10.50 13.96
N HIS A 236 13.36 9.59 13.00
CA HIS A 236 14.31 9.29 11.95
C HIS A 236 14.03 10.03 10.63
N PHE A 237 12.91 10.77 10.55
CA PHE A 237 12.40 11.39 9.33
C PHE A 237 11.99 12.84 9.53
N GLN A 238 12.59 13.55 10.50
CA GLN A 238 12.22 14.92 10.85
C GLN A 238 12.28 15.92 9.67
N ASN A 239 13.17 15.69 8.72
CA ASN A 239 13.35 16.54 7.53
C ASN A 239 12.44 16.13 6.36
N TYR A 240 11.57 15.14 6.55
CA TYR A 240 10.70 14.54 5.54
C TYR A 240 9.25 14.45 6.03
N LEU A 241 8.83 15.33 6.96
CA LEU A 241 7.48 15.29 7.53
C LEU A 241 6.38 15.49 6.49
N ASP A 242 6.67 16.23 5.44
CA ASP A 242 5.83 16.43 4.27
C ASP A 242 5.65 15.16 3.41
N GLN A 243 6.55 14.20 3.58
CA GLN A 243 6.54 12.91 2.88
C GLN A 243 6.14 11.73 3.79
N ILE A 244 5.55 12.01 4.95
CA ILE A 244 5.00 10.96 5.84
C ILE A 244 3.53 10.76 5.51
N SER A 245 3.18 9.58 5.00
CA SER A 245 1.81 9.24 4.59
C SER A 245 0.80 9.43 5.71
N GLU A 246 1.10 8.96 6.91
CA GLU A 246 0.16 8.99 8.04
C GLU A 246 -0.24 10.42 8.43
N LEU A 247 0.67 11.39 8.31
CA LEU A 247 0.37 12.79 8.65
C LEU A 247 -0.64 13.41 7.66
N GLN A 248 -0.56 13.01 6.39
CA GLN A 248 -1.50 13.45 5.36
C GLN A 248 -2.82 12.67 5.44
N GLU A 249 -2.73 11.35 5.63
CA GLU A 249 -3.88 10.44 5.70
C GLU A 249 -4.84 10.83 6.82
N VAL A 250 -4.34 11.02 8.04
CA VAL A 250 -5.16 11.45 9.20
C VAL A 250 -5.83 12.80 8.98
N ALA A 251 -5.24 13.71 8.20
CA ALA A 251 -5.84 14.98 7.86
C ALA A 251 -6.92 14.87 6.76
N THR A 252 -6.79 13.91 5.86
CA THR A 252 -7.57 13.81 4.63
C THR A 252 -8.69 12.78 4.71
N PHE A 253 -8.44 11.62 5.31
CA PHE A 253 -9.33 10.47 5.28
C PHE A 253 -9.90 10.10 6.64
N GLN A 254 -11.05 9.44 6.57
CA GLN A 254 -11.60 8.56 7.61
C GLN A 254 -11.81 7.21 6.93
N THR A 255 -10.99 6.22 7.28
CA THR A 255 -10.92 4.94 6.56
C THR A 255 -11.53 3.80 7.38
N GLU A 256 -12.48 3.09 6.78
CA GLU A 256 -12.95 1.80 7.29
C GLU A 256 -12.39 0.64 6.47
N HIS A 257 -12.11 -0.50 7.11
CA HIS A 257 -11.71 -1.73 6.46
C HIS A 257 -12.76 -2.81 6.63
N ILE A 258 -13.17 -3.44 5.53
CA ILE A 258 -14.12 -4.55 5.47
C ILE A 258 -13.41 -5.76 4.86
N ALA A 259 -13.21 -6.80 5.65
CA ALA A 259 -12.54 -8.02 5.24
C ALA A 259 -13.40 -9.24 5.56
N PRO A 260 -13.13 -10.40 4.95
CA PRO A 260 -13.89 -11.63 5.23
C PRO A 260 -13.88 -12.06 6.70
N ASP A 261 -12.84 -11.68 7.45
CA ASP A 261 -12.58 -12.12 8.83
C ASP A 261 -12.55 -10.98 9.85
N PHE A 262 -12.68 -9.71 9.42
CA PHE A 262 -12.75 -8.57 10.34
C PHE A 262 -13.43 -7.35 9.73
N TYR A 263 -13.91 -6.48 10.61
CA TYR A 263 -14.35 -5.13 10.31
C TYR A 263 -13.61 -4.14 11.20
N ASN A 264 -13.05 -3.09 10.62
CA ASN A 264 -12.39 -2.01 11.35
C ASN A 264 -13.00 -0.67 10.92
N PRO A 265 -13.76 0.00 11.79
CA PRO A 265 -14.45 1.25 11.45
C PRO A 265 -13.54 2.48 11.35
N ASP A 266 -12.32 2.42 11.92
CA ASP A 266 -11.33 3.50 11.92
C ASP A 266 -9.92 2.92 11.88
N ALA A 267 -9.39 2.82 10.67
CA ALA A 267 -8.08 2.19 10.44
C ALA A 267 -6.93 3.06 10.97
N GLU A 268 -7.06 4.39 10.90
CA GLU A 268 -6.08 5.34 11.39
C GLU A 268 -5.95 5.26 12.91
N GLU A 269 -7.08 5.28 13.64
CA GLU A 269 -7.09 5.17 15.11
C GLU A 269 -6.54 3.79 15.55
N SER A 270 -7.01 2.71 14.95
CA SER A 270 -6.56 1.36 15.28
C SER A 270 -5.06 1.18 15.06
N ARG A 271 -4.51 1.73 13.99
CA ARG A 271 -3.07 1.71 13.71
C ARG A 271 -2.30 2.45 14.82
N ALA A 272 -2.74 3.65 15.17
CA ALA A 272 -2.05 4.51 16.12
C ALA A 272 -2.13 3.99 17.57
N THR A 273 -3.24 3.37 17.97
CA THR A 273 -3.51 2.98 19.36
C THR A 273 -3.24 1.50 19.65
N ILE A 274 -3.62 0.63 18.72
CA ILE A 274 -3.49 -0.83 18.88
C ILE A 274 -2.19 -1.33 18.27
N GLY A 275 -1.89 -0.93 17.03
CA GLY A 275 -0.75 -1.45 16.28
C GLY A 275 0.59 -0.89 16.73
N ARG A 276 0.62 0.37 17.17
CA ARG A 276 1.84 1.11 17.48
C ARG A 276 1.92 1.53 18.95
N ALA A 277 3.11 1.93 19.39
CA ALA A 277 3.35 2.44 20.72
C ALA A 277 4.45 3.50 20.75
N LYS A 278 4.32 4.40 21.71
CA LYS A 278 5.37 5.31 22.16
C LYS A 278 5.93 4.77 23.47
N THR A 279 7.22 4.89 23.68
CA THR A 279 7.89 4.44 24.91
C THR A 279 8.15 5.62 25.85
N LYS A 280 8.63 5.34 27.06
CA LYS A 280 9.09 6.39 27.99
C LYS A 280 10.17 7.28 27.37
N ARG A 281 10.97 6.74 26.45
CA ARG A 281 12.00 7.50 25.71
C ARG A 281 11.39 8.61 24.84
N CYS A 282 10.16 8.46 24.39
CA CYS A 282 9.47 9.47 23.57
C CYS A 282 8.94 10.66 24.35
N LEU A 283 8.93 10.60 25.70
CA LEU A 283 8.46 11.71 26.52
C LEU A 283 9.35 12.95 26.31
N GLY A 284 8.74 14.10 26.16
CA GLY A 284 9.41 15.35 25.86
C GLY A 284 9.89 15.52 24.40
N CYS A 285 9.54 14.60 23.50
CA CYS A 285 9.81 14.76 22.07
C CYS A 285 8.91 15.83 21.45
N LYS A 286 9.46 16.78 20.70
CA LYS A 286 8.69 17.82 19.98
C LYS A 286 7.63 17.26 19.04
N LEU A 287 7.84 16.05 18.49
CA LEU A 287 6.89 15.38 17.58
C LEU A 287 5.95 14.41 18.31
N TYR A 288 5.94 14.38 19.66
CA TYR A 288 5.18 13.38 20.43
C TYR A 288 3.71 13.28 20.00
N ASN A 289 3.03 14.42 19.85
CA ASN A 289 1.61 14.47 19.52
C ASN A 289 1.29 14.16 18.04
N LYS A 290 2.27 14.28 17.16
CA LYS A 290 2.13 13.99 15.72
C LYS A 290 2.56 12.56 15.35
N CYS A 291 3.47 11.98 16.15
CA CYS A 291 4.05 10.67 15.87
C CYS A 291 3.15 9.57 16.41
N GLU A 292 2.83 8.60 15.60
CA GLU A 292 2.11 7.39 16.05
C GLU A 292 3.03 6.43 16.86
N GLY A 293 4.34 6.64 16.85
CA GLY A 293 5.31 5.75 17.49
C GLY A 293 5.83 4.69 16.52
N ILE A 294 6.11 3.49 17.03
CA ILE A 294 6.62 2.37 16.27
C ILE A 294 5.77 1.11 16.54
N TRP A 295 5.80 0.14 15.65
CA TRP A 295 5.10 -1.11 15.80
C TRP A 295 5.40 -1.82 17.13
N ARG A 296 4.38 -2.32 17.80
CA ARG A 296 4.53 -2.99 19.11
C ARG A 296 5.41 -4.23 19.02
N GLU A 297 5.25 -5.02 17.95
CA GLU A 297 6.07 -6.20 17.74
C GLU A 297 7.55 -5.84 17.49
N TYR A 298 7.80 -4.74 16.78
CA TYR A 298 9.17 -4.22 16.61
C TYR A 298 9.85 -3.94 17.97
N LEU A 299 9.14 -3.35 18.93
CA LEU A 299 9.68 -3.03 20.25
C LEU A 299 10.03 -4.28 21.05
N LYS A 300 9.31 -5.38 20.89
CA LYS A 300 9.62 -6.65 21.55
C LYS A 300 10.96 -7.23 21.09
N HIS A 301 11.28 -7.09 19.80
CA HIS A 301 12.49 -7.66 19.20
C HIS A 301 13.70 -6.71 19.28
N TYR A 302 13.51 -5.43 18.98
CA TYR A 302 14.61 -4.46 18.87
C TYR A 302 14.66 -3.42 19.99
N SER A 303 13.73 -3.46 20.94
CA SER A 303 13.55 -2.46 22.00
C SER A 303 13.38 -1.03 21.43
N ASP A 304 13.48 -0.03 22.31
CA ASP A 304 13.34 1.39 21.94
C ASP A 304 14.68 2.13 21.77
N LYS A 305 15.82 1.38 21.79
CA LYS A 305 17.16 1.98 21.73
C LYS A 305 17.41 2.79 20.46
N GLU A 306 16.73 2.48 19.37
CA GLU A 306 16.84 3.18 18.10
C GLU A 306 16.03 4.49 18.06
N LEU A 307 15.08 4.69 18.96
CA LEU A 307 14.28 5.91 18.99
C LEU A 307 15.16 7.10 19.42
N LYS A 308 15.09 8.19 18.65
CA LYS A 308 15.89 9.42 18.81
C LYS A 308 14.95 10.62 19.04
N PRO A 309 14.39 10.81 20.26
CA PRO A 309 13.47 11.90 20.51
C PRO A 309 14.08 13.25 20.16
N ILE A 310 13.32 14.10 19.50
CA ILE A 310 13.74 15.44 19.07
C ILE A 310 13.43 16.38 20.23
N LYS A 311 14.48 17.03 20.75
CA LYS A 311 14.40 17.99 21.85
C LYS A 311 14.16 19.40 21.34
#